data_a26f8e77c8545a414545b21333a4d28e
#
_entry.id   a26f8e77c8545a414545b21333a4d28e
#
_cell.length_a   1.000
_cell.length_b   1.000
_cell.length_c   1.000
_cell.angle_alpha   90.00
_cell.angle_beta   90.00
_cell.angle_gamma   90.00
#
_symmetry.space_group_name_H-M   'P 1'
#
loop_
_entity.id
_entity.type
_entity.pdbx_description
1 polymer ?
#
loop_
_entity_poly.entity_id
_entity_poly.type
_entity_poly.pdbx_seq_one_letter_code
_entity_poly.pdbx_strand_id
1 'polypeptide(L)'
;MARKAPRRTAERILEASLALFNRFGEPHVSTAAIAADLGISSGNLYYHYRAKDEIVNALFAQYQQALAQRLQGGDDVADVEDAWRFTHRLFELLWQYRFLYRDLN
;
A
#
# COMPACT_ATOMS: atom_id res chain seq x y z
N MET A 1 -17.58 11.60 21.36
CA MET A 1 -16.44 10.91 20.88
C MET A 1 -15.96 11.42 19.55
N ALA A 2 -14.73 11.33 19.38
CA ALA A 2 -14.13 11.89 18.19
C ALA A 2 -14.49 11.04 16.99
N ARG A 3 -14.69 11.70 15.90
CA ARG A 3 -14.88 10.99 14.70
C ARG A 3 -13.64 11.09 13.85
N LYS A 4 -13.54 10.21 12.93
CA LYS A 4 -12.40 10.16 12.06
C LYS A 4 -12.32 11.40 11.23
N ALA A 5 -11.13 11.90 11.06
CA ALA A 5 -10.90 12.97 10.13
C ALA A 5 -11.16 12.48 8.71
N PRO A 6 -11.68 13.34 7.82
CA PRO A 6 -11.95 12.91 6.45
C PRO A 6 -10.73 12.36 5.72
N ARG A 7 -9.53 12.90 6.01
CA ARG A 7 -8.33 12.39 5.33
C ARG A 7 -7.99 10.96 5.68
N ARG A 8 -8.53 10.47 6.80
CA ARG A 8 -8.30 9.07 7.13
C ARG A 8 -9.05 8.15 6.18
N THR A 9 -10.08 8.63 5.55
CA THR A 9 -10.76 7.85 4.53
C THR A 9 -9.81 7.55 3.37
N ALA A 10 -9.03 8.54 2.92
CA ALA A 10 -8.07 8.31 1.86
C ALA A 10 -7.06 7.25 2.25
N GLU A 11 -6.56 7.29 3.49
CA GLU A 11 -5.63 6.27 3.96
C GLU A 11 -6.25 4.90 4.01
N ARG A 12 -7.50 4.83 4.47
CA ARG A 12 -8.22 3.55 4.55
C ARG A 12 -8.46 2.97 3.16
N ILE A 13 -8.72 3.81 2.19
CA ILE A 13 -8.87 3.36 0.81
C ILE A 13 -7.59 2.69 0.34
N LEU A 14 -6.44 3.30 0.61
CA LEU A 14 -5.17 2.72 0.19
C LEU A 14 -4.89 1.41 0.92
N GLU A 15 -5.18 1.33 2.21
CA GLU A 15 -4.98 0.10 2.97
C GLU A 15 -5.84 -1.04 2.45
N ALA A 16 -7.11 -0.76 2.21
CA ALA A 16 -8.03 -1.78 1.71
C ALA A 16 -7.64 -2.20 0.29
N SER A 17 -7.26 -1.23 -0.53
CA SER A 17 -6.85 -1.52 -1.91
C SER A 17 -5.63 -2.41 -1.94
N LEU A 18 -4.65 -2.11 -1.11
CA LEU A 18 -3.43 -2.92 -1.05
C LEU A 18 -3.75 -4.36 -0.67
N ALA A 19 -4.59 -4.54 0.35
CA ALA A 19 -4.96 -5.87 0.80
C ALA A 19 -5.70 -6.64 -0.31
N LEU A 20 -6.63 -5.98 -0.98
CA LEU A 20 -7.41 -6.62 -2.03
C LEU A 20 -6.55 -6.93 -3.26
N PHE A 21 -5.68 -5.99 -3.65
CA PHE A 21 -4.78 -6.22 -4.78
C PHE A 21 -3.84 -7.38 -4.52
N ASN A 22 -3.30 -7.46 -3.31
CA ASN A 22 -2.42 -8.56 -2.95
C ASN A 22 -3.14 -9.90 -2.97
N ARG A 23 -4.39 -9.90 -2.52
CA ARG A 23 -5.14 -11.14 -2.37
C ARG A 23 -5.72 -11.64 -3.70
N PHE A 24 -6.33 -10.76 -4.46
CA PHE A 24 -7.09 -11.17 -5.64
C PHE A 24 -6.41 -10.81 -6.96
N GLY A 25 -5.38 -9.99 -6.94
CA GLY A 25 -4.76 -9.48 -8.14
C GLY A 25 -5.34 -8.13 -8.53
N GLU A 26 -4.49 -7.18 -8.86
CA GLU A 26 -4.92 -5.83 -9.17
C GLU A 26 -5.94 -5.80 -10.32
N PRO A 27 -5.75 -6.56 -11.42
CA PRO A 27 -6.72 -6.53 -12.51
C PRO A 27 -8.11 -7.00 -12.13
N HIS A 28 -8.23 -7.76 -11.05
CA HIS A 28 -9.49 -8.36 -10.64
C HIS A 28 -10.24 -7.55 -9.60
N VAL A 29 -9.71 -6.42 -9.17
CA VAL A 29 -10.30 -5.60 -8.12
C VAL A 29 -10.75 -4.27 -8.71
N SER A 30 -12.05 -3.98 -8.60
CA SER A 30 -12.60 -2.72 -9.07
C SER A 30 -12.67 -1.70 -7.94
N THR A 31 -12.82 -0.43 -8.30
CA THR A 31 -13.05 0.59 -7.27
C THR A 31 -14.35 0.34 -6.53
N ALA A 32 -15.35 -0.21 -7.21
CA ALA A 32 -16.61 -0.57 -6.55
C ALA A 32 -16.38 -1.61 -5.46
N ALA A 33 -15.53 -2.59 -5.74
CA ALA A 33 -15.21 -3.62 -4.75
C ALA A 33 -14.49 -3.04 -3.54
N ILE A 34 -13.59 -2.08 -3.77
CA ILE A 34 -12.88 -1.42 -2.69
C ILE A 34 -13.85 -0.62 -1.82
N ALA A 35 -14.74 0.13 -2.46
CA ALA A 35 -15.74 0.91 -1.73
C ALA A 35 -16.64 0.00 -0.89
N ALA A 36 -17.07 -1.12 -1.48
CA ALA A 36 -17.92 -2.07 -0.77
C ALA A 36 -17.19 -2.66 0.45
N ASP A 37 -15.93 -2.98 0.28
CA ASP A 37 -15.12 -3.53 1.38
C ASP A 37 -15.03 -2.57 2.55
N LEU A 38 -14.99 -1.28 2.26
CA LEU A 38 -14.88 -0.25 3.30
C LEU A 38 -16.24 0.23 3.81
N GLY A 39 -17.32 -0.16 3.17
CA GLY A 39 -18.63 0.32 3.54
C GLY A 39 -18.87 1.78 3.19
N ILE A 40 -18.22 2.27 2.14
CA ILE A 40 -18.43 3.65 1.68
C ILE A 40 -19.04 3.62 0.27
N SER A 41 -19.61 4.73 -0.14
CA SER A 41 -20.18 4.82 -1.47
C SER A 41 -19.08 4.94 -2.52
N SER A 42 -19.42 4.57 -3.74
CA SER A 42 -18.51 4.77 -4.87
C SER A 42 -18.18 6.24 -5.07
N GLY A 43 -19.16 7.11 -4.84
CA GLY A 43 -18.94 8.56 -4.95
C GLY A 43 -17.94 9.07 -3.92
N ASN A 44 -18.01 8.53 -2.70
CA ASN A 44 -17.08 8.91 -1.66
C ASN A 44 -15.66 8.47 -2.04
N LEU A 45 -15.52 7.26 -2.55
CA LEU A 45 -14.21 6.80 -3.01
C LEU A 45 -13.70 7.68 -4.15
N TYR A 46 -14.57 7.97 -5.12
CA TYR A 46 -14.22 8.78 -6.27
C TYR A 46 -13.77 10.19 -5.86
N TYR A 47 -14.34 10.71 -4.79
CA TYR A 47 -13.91 12.01 -4.28
C TYR A 47 -12.43 12.02 -3.93
N HIS A 48 -11.93 10.92 -3.37
CA HIS A 48 -10.53 10.82 -2.97
C HIS A 48 -9.63 10.36 -4.11
N TYR A 49 -10.09 9.40 -4.90
CA TYR A 49 -9.32 8.83 -6.00
C TYR A 49 -10.23 8.65 -7.20
N ARG A 50 -9.95 9.36 -8.27
CA ARG A 50 -10.84 9.40 -9.41
C ARG A 50 -10.81 8.16 -10.29
N ALA A 51 -9.76 7.37 -10.17
CA ALA A 51 -9.62 6.16 -10.95
C ALA A 51 -8.71 5.20 -10.19
N LYS A 52 -8.82 3.92 -10.55
CA LYS A 52 -7.98 2.91 -9.91
C LYS A 52 -6.50 3.22 -10.12
N ASP A 53 -6.15 3.79 -11.27
CA ASP A 53 -4.76 4.15 -11.54
C ASP A 53 -4.20 5.10 -10.49
N GLU A 54 -5.03 6.03 -9.99
CA GLU A 54 -4.57 6.95 -8.96
C GLU A 54 -4.27 6.23 -7.65
N ILE A 55 -5.08 5.21 -7.35
CA ILE A 55 -4.84 4.39 -6.17
C ILE A 55 -3.52 3.63 -6.32
N VAL A 56 -3.32 3.01 -7.49
CA VAL A 56 -2.09 2.26 -7.74
C VAL A 56 -0.88 3.18 -7.66
N ASN A 57 -0.98 4.37 -8.25
CA ASN A 57 0.13 5.33 -8.20
C ASN A 57 0.44 5.78 -6.78
N ALA A 58 -0.60 5.99 -5.97
CA ALA A 58 -0.41 6.37 -4.57
C ALA A 58 0.28 5.26 -3.79
N LEU A 59 -0.12 4.01 -4.02
CA LEU A 59 0.52 2.87 -3.37
C LEU A 59 1.98 2.74 -3.80
N PHE A 60 2.24 2.97 -5.09
CA PHE A 60 3.61 2.92 -5.58
C PHE A 60 4.48 3.99 -4.92
N ALA A 61 3.92 5.20 -4.75
CA ALA A 61 4.64 6.28 -4.08
C ALA A 61 4.93 5.93 -2.63
N GLN A 62 3.96 5.33 -1.93
CA GLN A 62 4.18 4.87 -0.56
C GLN A 62 5.30 3.84 -0.51
N TYR A 63 5.28 2.91 -1.46
CA TYR A 63 6.30 1.87 -1.51
C TYR A 63 7.68 2.47 -1.73
N GLN A 64 7.79 3.42 -2.67
CA GLN A 64 9.07 4.05 -2.97
C GLN A 64 9.64 4.78 -1.75
N GLN A 65 8.77 5.49 -1.03
CA GLN A 65 9.20 6.21 0.15
C GLN A 65 9.64 5.25 1.26
N ALA A 66 8.87 4.20 1.47
CA ALA A 66 9.21 3.21 2.49
C ALA A 66 10.52 2.49 2.13
N LEU A 67 10.70 2.19 0.84
CA LEU A 67 11.92 1.54 0.39
C LEU A 67 13.13 2.42 0.63
N ALA A 68 13.01 3.70 0.28
CA ALA A 68 14.12 4.65 0.49
C ALA A 68 14.50 4.71 1.96
N GLN A 69 13.49 4.75 2.84
CA GLN A 69 13.76 4.80 4.28
C GLN A 69 14.43 3.53 4.77
N ARG A 70 14.00 2.36 4.27
CA ARG A 70 14.60 1.09 4.67
C ARG A 70 16.05 0.99 4.20
N LEU A 71 16.33 1.49 2.99
CA LEU A 71 17.68 1.43 2.45
C LEU A 71 18.65 2.33 3.19
N GLN A 72 18.16 3.43 3.77
CA GLN A 72 19.02 4.29 4.58
C GLN A 72 19.58 3.56 5.78
N GLY A 73 18.84 2.57 6.30
CA GLY A 73 19.31 1.79 7.42
C GLY A 73 20.50 0.90 7.13
N GLY A 74 20.86 0.77 5.85
CA GLY A 74 21.99 -0.07 5.48
C GLY A 74 23.32 0.42 6.03
N ASP A 75 23.43 1.71 6.28
CA ASP A 75 24.66 2.28 6.84
C ASP A 75 24.87 1.89 8.30
N ASP A 76 23.84 1.42 8.96
CA ASP A 76 23.91 1.05 10.36
C ASP A 76 24.20 -0.43 10.57
N VAL A 77 24.40 -1.18 9.47
CA VAL A 77 24.67 -2.60 9.57
C VAL A 77 26.12 -2.81 10.00
N ALA A 78 26.29 -3.36 11.20
CA ALA A 78 27.61 -3.55 11.77
C ALA A 78 28.05 -4.99 11.85
N ASP A 79 27.11 -5.93 11.91
CA ASP A 79 27.43 -7.34 12.02
C ASP A 79 26.40 -8.19 11.28
N VAL A 80 26.60 -9.51 11.36
CA VAL A 80 25.75 -10.45 10.64
C VAL A 80 24.31 -10.38 11.11
N GLU A 81 24.10 -10.19 12.40
CA GLU A 81 22.75 -10.12 12.93
C GLU A 81 22.02 -8.86 12.44
N ASP A 82 22.73 -7.74 12.39
CA ASP A 82 22.16 -6.51 11.83
C ASP A 82 21.82 -6.69 10.35
N ALA A 83 22.71 -7.36 9.61
CA ALA A 83 22.47 -7.61 8.20
C ALA A 83 21.24 -8.49 8.01
N TRP A 84 21.05 -9.48 8.86
CA TRP A 84 19.88 -10.35 8.82
C TRP A 84 18.60 -9.56 9.06
N ARG A 85 18.59 -8.71 10.09
CA ARG A 85 17.41 -7.89 10.39
C ARG A 85 17.12 -6.92 9.25
N PHE A 86 18.17 -6.30 8.70
CA PHE A 86 18.01 -5.38 7.59
C PHE A 86 17.38 -6.06 6.39
N THR A 87 17.90 -7.22 6.02
CA THR A 87 17.39 -7.99 4.89
C THR A 87 15.96 -8.44 5.13
N HIS A 88 15.66 -8.89 6.34
CA HIS A 88 14.32 -9.34 6.68
C HIS A 88 13.30 -8.22 6.53
N ARG A 89 13.66 -7.02 6.98
CA ARG A 89 12.75 -5.87 6.88
C ARG A 89 12.53 -5.44 5.43
N LEU A 90 13.55 -5.59 4.60
CA LEU A 90 13.37 -5.33 3.18
C LEU A 90 12.40 -6.32 2.56
N PHE A 91 12.55 -7.59 2.88
CA PHE A 91 11.66 -8.62 2.34
C PHE A 91 10.22 -8.43 2.83
N GLU A 92 10.05 -8.00 4.08
CA GLU A 92 8.71 -7.70 4.57
C GLU A 92 8.05 -6.61 3.73
N LEU A 93 8.81 -5.58 3.41
CA LEU A 93 8.28 -4.49 2.59
C LEU A 93 7.93 -4.97 1.19
N LEU A 94 8.81 -5.75 0.57
CA LEU A 94 8.54 -6.30 -0.76
C LEU A 94 7.29 -7.16 -0.74
N TRP A 95 7.13 -7.96 0.28
CA TRP A 95 5.95 -8.82 0.40
C TRP A 95 4.69 -8.01 0.59
N GLN A 96 4.77 -6.94 1.38
CA GLN A 96 3.62 -6.07 1.64
C GLN A 96 3.08 -5.44 0.35
N TYR A 97 3.96 -5.15 -0.59
CA TYR A 97 3.58 -4.52 -1.86
C TYR A 97 3.76 -5.47 -3.04
N ARG A 98 3.56 -6.76 -2.81
CA ARG A 98 3.90 -7.76 -3.83
C ARG A 98 3.09 -7.66 -5.11
N PHE A 99 1.89 -7.05 -5.05
CA PHE A 99 1.10 -6.91 -6.27
C PHE A 99 1.83 -6.05 -7.32
N LEU A 100 2.69 -5.13 -6.87
CA LEU A 100 3.43 -4.28 -7.80
C LEU A 100 4.37 -5.10 -8.69
N TYR A 101 4.88 -6.20 -8.17
CA TYR A 101 5.78 -7.04 -8.94
C TYR A 101 5.06 -8.13 -9.70
N ARG A 102 3.96 -8.59 -9.16
CA ARG A 102 3.23 -9.70 -9.75
C ARG A 102 2.30 -9.24 -10.86
N ASP A 103 1.63 -8.11 -10.67
CA ASP A 103 0.49 -7.74 -11.51
C ASP A 103 0.74 -6.59 -12.46
N LEU A 104 1.77 -5.78 -12.22
CA LEU A 104 2.00 -4.57 -13.00
C LEU A 104 3.26 -4.69 -13.85
N ASN A 105 3.18 -5.51 -14.84
CA ASN A 105 4.31 -5.65 -15.78
C ASN A 105 4.07 -4.84 -17.03
#